data_1641120f13854df42090de13df87d885
#
_entry.id   1641120f13854df42090de13df87d885
#
_cell.length_a   1.000
_cell.length_b   1.000
_cell.length_c   1.000
_cell.angle_alpha   90.00
_cell.angle_beta   90.00
_cell.angle_gamma   90.00
#
_symmetry.space_group_name_H-M   'P 1'
#
loop_
_entity.id
_entity.type
_entity.pdbx_description
1 polymer ?
#
loop_
_entity_poly.entity_id
_entity_poly.type
_entity_poly.pdbx_seq_one_letter_code
_entity_poly.pdbx_strand_id
1 'polypeptide(L)' 'MAYKGKYKPKNPQKYKGNPDNIIWRSTWEARVMKQLDENTNVLWW' A
#
# COMPACT_ATOMS: atom_id res chain seq x y z
N MET A 1 -18.88 -4.75 -6.97
CA MET A 1 -18.54 -3.35 -7.32
C MET A 1 -17.05 -3.13 -7.09
N ALA A 2 -16.38 -2.55 -8.06
CA ALA A 2 -14.95 -2.31 -7.94
C ALA A 2 -14.70 -0.93 -7.34
N TYR A 3 -13.90 -0.89 -6.32
CA TYR A 3 -13.46 0.35 -5.72
C TYR A 3 -12.02 0.62 -6.16
N LYS A 4 -11.69 1.87 -6.27
CA LYS A 4 -10.30 2.28 -6.46
C LYS A 4 -10.04 3.50 -5.59
N GLY A 5 -8.80 3.62 -5.14
CA GLY A 5 -8.43 4.75 -4.32
C GLY A 5 -6.93 4.82 -4.18
N LYS A 6 -6.47 5.86 -3.51
CA LYS A 6 -5.05 6.02 -3.24
C LYS A 6 -4.75 5.57 -1.81
N TYR A 7 -3.69 4.79 -1.67
CA TYR A 7 -3.22 4.37 -0.37
C TYR A 7 -2.14 5.33 0.13
N LYS A 8 -2.29 5.77 1.37
CA LYS A 8 -1.28 6.61 2.03
C LYS A 8 -0.51 5.75 3.02
N PRO A 9 0.72 5.37 2.69
CA PRO A 9 1.50 4.51 3.58
C PRO A 9 1.96 5.26 4.82
N LYS A 10 1.98 4.54 5.95
CA LYS A 10 2.56 5.06 7.17
C LYS A 10 4.08 5.09 7.09
N ASN A 11 4.64 4.19 6.31
CA ASN A 11 6.08 4.10 6.11
C ASN A 11 6.39 4.24 4.63
N PRO A 12 6.26 5.44 4.07
CA PRO A 12 6.41 5.63 2.63
C PRO A 12 7.79 5.24 2.10
N GLN A 13 8.80 5.26 2.96
CA GLN A 13 10.15 4.87 2.57
C GLN A 13 10.27 3.39 2.22
N LYS A 14 9.29 2.57 2.62
CA LYS A 14 9.31 1.14 2.32
C LYS A 14 8.81 0.84 0.90
N TYR A 15 8.08 1.77 0.31
CA TYR A 15 7.50 1.55 -1.01
C TYR A 15 8.54 1.88 -2.09
N LYS A 16 8.79 0.93 -2.98
CA LYS A 16 9.81 1.09 -4.02
C LYS A 16 9.44 2.09 -5.10
N GLY A 17 8.14 2.21 -5.36
CA GLY A 17 7.67 3.16 -6.38
C GLY A 17 7.44 4.53 -5.79
N ASN A 18 6.55 5.29 -6.42
CA ASN A 18 6.17 6.62 -5.93
C ASN A 18 5.12 6.45 -4.84
N PRO A 19 5.44 6.73 -3.56
CA PRO A 19 4.49 6.54 -2.47
C PRO A 19 3.30 7.47 -2.53
N ASP A 20 3.38 8.54 -3.29
CA ASP A 20 2.26 9.46 -3.45
C ASP A 20 1.28 9.00 -4.53
N ASN A 21 1.59 7.90 -5.22
CA ASN A 21 0.79 7.43 -6.33
C ASN A 21 0.51 5.93 -6.23
N ILE A 22 0.21 5.45 -5.03
CA ILE A 22 -0.15 4.06 -4.82
C ILE A 22 -1.66 3.94 -4.99
N ILE A 23 -2.08 3.20 -6.00
CA ILE A 23 -3.50 3.04 -6.31
C ILE A 23 -3.92 1.60 -6.06
N TRP A 24 -4.97 1.43 -5.24
CA TRP A 24 -5.58 0.12 -5.06
C TRP A 24 -6.89 0.08 -5.83
N ARG A 25 -7.20 -1.10 -6.38
CA ARG A 25 -8.39 -1.29 -7.21
C ARG A 25 -9.45 -2.14 -6.54
N SER A 26 -9.15 -2.66 -5.37
CA SER A 26 -10.11 -3.44 -4.61
C SER A 26 -9.80 -3.31 -3.13
N THR A 27 -10.80 -3.59 -2.29
CA THR A 27 -10.61 -3.58 -0.85
C THR A 27 -9.55 -4.58 -0.43
N TRP A 28 -9.49 -5.72 -1.14
CA TRP A 28 -8.51 -6.75 -0.84
C TRP A 28 -7.08 -6.24 -1.07
N GLU A 29 -6.86 -5.54 -2.17
CA GLU A 29 -5.56 -4.95 -2.44
C GLU A 29 -5.17 -3.93 -1.37
N ALA A 30 -6.13 -3.12 -0.94
CA ALA A 30 -5.88 -2.14 0.10
C ALA A 30 -5.43 -2.81 1.41
N ARG A 31 -6.03 -3.95 1.75
CA ARG A 31 -5.64 -4.71 2.93
C ARG A 31 -4.23 -5.26 2.82
N VAL A 32 -3.89 -5.79 1.65
CA VAL A 32 -2.55 -6.33 1.41
C VAL A 32 -1.52 -5.22 1.53
N MET A 33 -1.78 -4.08 0.93
CA MET A 33 -0.88 -2.94 0.99
C MET A 33 -0.66 -2.48 2.43
N LYS A 34 -1.73 -2.45 3.22
CA LYS A 34 -1.63 -2.06 4.62
C LYS A 34 -0.77 -3.05 5.40
N GLN A 35 -0.94 -4.33 5.18
CA GLN A 35 -0.13 -5.35 5.85
C GLN A 35 1.33 -5.24 5.47
N LEU A 36 1.62 -5.04 4.20
CA LEU A 36 2.99 -4.89 3.73
C LEU A 36 3.65 -3.65 4.33
N ASP A 37 2.90 -2.58 4.43
CA ASP A 37 3.41 -1.33 4.97
C ASP A 37 3.68 -1.42 6.46
N GLU A 38 2.79 -2.07 7.21
CA GLU A 38 2.88 -2.12 8.67
C GLU A 38 3.70 -3.30 9.20
N ASN A 39 3.99 -4.28 8.37
CA ASN A 39 4.71 -5.47 8.79
C ASN A 39 6.21 -5.17 8.94
N THR A 40 6.73 -5.32 10.16
CA THR A 40 8.13 -5.02 10.44
C THR A 40 9.11 -5.95 9.73
N ASN A 41 8.64 -7.13 9.31
CA ASN A 41 9.48 -8.07 8.57
C ASN A 41 9.59 -7.72 7.09
N VAL A 42 8.76 -6.82 6.61
CA VAL A 42 8.81 -6.35 5.23
C VAL A 42 9.66 -5.09 5.18
N LEU A 43 10.80 -5.18 4.52
CA LEU A 43 11.72 -4.05 4.42
C LEU A 43 11.32 -3.08 3.32
N TRP A 44 10.69 -3.61 2.28
CA TRP A 44 10.21 -2.80 1.15
C TRP A 44 9.12 -3.57 0.40
N TRP A 45 8.34 -2.84 -0.37
CA TRP A 45 7.29 -3.48 -1.18
C TRP A 45 6.87 -2.64 -2.38
#